data_9969e5f53bedf9af5457c069935e1ffb
#
_entry.id   9969e5f53bedf9af5457c069935e1ffb
#
_cell.length_a   1.000
_cell.length_b   1.000
_cell.length_c   1.000
_cell.angle_alpha   90.00
_cell.angle_beta   90.00
_cell.angle_gamma   90.00
#
_symmetry.space_group_name_H-M   'P 1'
#
loop_
_entity.id
_entity.type
_entity.pdbx_description
1 polymer ?
#
loop_
_entity_poly.entity_id
_entity_poly.type
_entity_poly.pdbx_seq_one_letter_code
_entity_poly.pdbx_strand_id
1 'polypeptide(L)'
;MPLTPSQQKLALAKLYSSITGNSVGSINLPEALASAVQSAANELSKAGSNGVVVSGIQDVNAQTTVLEINEFLRSKAFDPKTTIKTRQGNNNAVTQLVADMKAGKVGAIIMNGVNPMYTLPNASDFKEGLSKTELSVAFSMKQDETSTNCQYIAAAPHYLESWGDVELKSGHYSMMQPTIRPLFDTKQFQEVLMGWTNNSGS
;
A
#
# COMPACT_ATOMS: atom_id res chain seq x y z
N MET A 1 13.55 -7.21 -24.59
CA MET A 1 12.65 -6.74 -25.67
C MET A 1 11.71 -5.72 -25.05
N PRO A 2 11.62 -4.48 -25.55
CA PRO A 2 10.70 -3.49 -25.00
C PRO A 2 9.25 -3.85 -25.33
N LEU A 3 8.34 -3.63 -24.37
CA LEU A 3 6.92 -3.92 -24.47
C LEU A 3 6.10 -2.67 -24.15
N THR A 4 5.01 -2.44 -24.90
CA THR A 4 4.02 -1.45 -24.50
C THR A 4 3.24 -1.93 -23.27
N PRO A 5 2.65 -1.04 -22.46
CA PRO A 5 1.87 -1.44 -21.27
C PRO A 5 0.76 -2.46 -21.58
N SER A 6 0.08 -2.35 -22.73
CA SER A 6 -0.93 -3.31 -23.15
C SER A 6 -0.33 -4.68 -23.51
N GLN A 7 0.82 -4.70 -24.18
CA GLN A 7 1.53 -5.93 -24.51
C GLN A 7 2.07 -6.66 -23.28
N GLN A 8 2.43 -5.93 -22.22
CA GLN A 8 2.91 -6.55 -20.96
C GLN A 8 1.85 -7.46 -20.35
N LYS A 9 0.59 -7.00 -20.27
CA LYS A 9 -0.51 -7.82 -19.74
C LYS A 9 -0.78 -9.04 -20.61
N LEU A 10 -0.77 -8.89 -21.94
CA LEU A 10 -0.97 -10.00 -22.88
C LEU A 10 0.20 -11.01 -22.82
N ALA A 11 1.43 -10.53 -22.69
CA ALA A 11 2.59 -11.40 -22.53
C ALA A 11 2.52 -12.20 -21.22
N LEU A 12 2.08 -11.57 -20.13
CA LEU A 12 1.88 -12.24 -18.85
C LEU A 12 0.77 -13.31 -18.93
N ALA A 13 -0.36 -12.99 -19.56
CA ALA A 13 -1.44 -13.95 -19.77
C ALA A 13 -1.00 -15.14 -20.65
N LYS A 14 -0.18 -14.88 -21.69
CA LYS A 14 0.41 -15.93 -22.52
C LYS A 14 1.38 -16.79 -21.72
N LEU A 15 2.22 -16.18 -20.91
CA LEU A 15 3.15 -16.88 -20.01
C LEU A 15 2.39 -17.81 -19.06
N TYR A 16 1.34 -17.31 -18.43
CA TYR A 16 0.47 -18.06 -17.53
C TYR A 16 -0.11 -19.30 -18.25
N SER A 17 -0.75 -19.10 -19.41
CA SER A 17 -1.35 -20.22 -20.14
C SER A 17 -0.31 -21.25 -20.59
N SER A 18 0.91 -20.78 -20.97
CA SER A 18 1.99 -21.68 -21.41
C SER A 18 2.58 -22.53 -20.28
N ILE A 19 2.57 -22.01 -19.04
CA ILE A 19 3.10 -22.71 -17.86
C ILE A 19 2.03 -23.62 -17.23
N THR A 20 0.81 -23.09 -17.06
CA THR A 20 -0.25 -23.79 -16.31
C THR A 20 -1.11 -24.70 -17.16
N GLY A 21 -1.15 -24.48 -18.46
CA GLY A 21 -2.06 -25.13 -19.40
C GLY A 21 -3.49 -24.59 -19.37
N ASN A 22 -3.79 -23.61 -18.51
CA ASN A 22 -5.11 -22.99 -18.40
C ASN A 22 -5.35 -22.03 -19.56
N SER A 23 -6.57 -22.06 -20.14
CA SER A 23 -6.96 -21.14 -21.19
C SER A 23 -7.33 -19.77 -20.62
N VAL A 24 -6.77 -18.70 -21.22
CA VAL A 24 -7.07 -17.30 -20.88
C VAL A 24 -7.72 -16.57 -22.06
N GLY A 25 -8.36 -17.30 -22.95
CA GLY A 25 -8.95 -16.76 -24.18
C GLY A 25 -7.92 -16.58 -25.31
N SER A 26 -8.31 -15.88 -26.39
CA SER A 26 -7.42 -15.63 -27.52
C SER A 26 -6.46 -14.48 -27.20
N ILE A 27 -5.15 -14.77 -27.22
CA ILE A 27 -4.10 -13.79 -27.00
C ILE A 27 -3.41 -13.51 -28.33
N ASN A 28 -3.52 -12.29 -28.82
CA ASN A 28 -2.85 -11.87 -30.04
C ASN A 28 -1.57 -11.10 -29.69
N LEU A 29 -0.42 -11.69 -29.93
CA LEU A 29 0.90 -11.08 -29.75
C LEU A 29 1.69 -11.15 -31.07
N PRO A 30 2.57 -10.17 -31.35
CA PRO A 30 3.53 -10.28 -32.41
C PRO A 30 4.33 -11.58 -32.31
N GLU A 31 4.60 -12.24 -33.43
CA GLU A 31 5.24 -13.57 -33.48
C GLU A 31 6.55 -13.64 -32.68
N ALA A 32 7.43 -12.64 -32.87
CA ALA A 32 8.67 -12.56 -32.12
C ALA A 32 8.48 -12.50 -30.60
N LEU A 33 7.43 -11.80 -30.12
CA LEU A 33 7.10 -11.71 -28.72
C LEU A 33 6.48 -13.02 -28.20
N ALA A 34 5.59 -13.63 -28.98
CA ALA A 34 4.99 -14.92 -28.64
C ALA A 34 6.07 -16.01 -28.50
N SER A 35 7.04 -16.03 -29.41
CA SER A 35 8.18 -16.95 -29.35
C SER A 35 9.07 -16.71 -28.11
N ALA A 36 9.37 -15.44 -27.80
CA ALA A 36 10.14 -15.10 -26.59
C ALA A 36 9.43 -15.51 -25.30
N VAL A 37 8.10 -15.28 -25.21
CA VAL A 37 7.29 -15.69 -24.06
C VAL A 37 7.25 -17.21 -23.93
N GLN A 38 7.14 -17.94 -25.06
CA GLN A 38 7.17 -19.41 -25.03
C GLN A 38 8.53 -19.95 -24.57
N SER A 39 9.63 -19.34 -24.99
CA SER A 39 10.97 -19.70 -24.51
C SER A 39 11.11 -19.45 -23.01
N ALA A 40 10.62 -18.32 -22.51
CA ALA A 40 10.60 -18.01 -21.08
C ALA A 40 9.74 -19.02 -20.29
N ALA A 41 8.58 -19.41 -20.81
CA ALA A 41 7.73 -20.42 -20.20
C ALA A 41 8.42 -21.78 -20.08
N ASN A 42 9.13 -22.20 -21.13
CA ASN A 42 9.89 -23.46 -21.16
C ASN A 42 11.02 -23.45 -20.11
N GLU A 43 11.77 -22.34 -20.02
CA GLU A 43 12.84 -22.17 -19.05
C GLU A 43 12.30 -22.16 -17.60
N LEU A 44 11.21 -21.45 -17.34
CA LEU A 44 10.56 -21.43 -16.02
C LEU A 44 10.03 -22.81 -15.63
N SER A 45 9.38 -23.53 -16.56
CA SER A 45 8.88 -24.89 -16.31
C SER A 45 10.03 -25.87 -16.02
N LYS A 46 11.17 -25.72 -16.70
CA LYS A 46 12.39 -26.51 -16.45
C LYS A 46 13.01 -26.16 -15.11
N ALA A 47 13.03 -24.88 -14.72
CA ALA A 47 13.54 -24.42 -13.44
C ALA A 47 12.65 -24.88 -12.26
N GLY A 48 11.33 -25.02 -12.49
CA GLY A 48 10.36 -25.42 -11.49
C GLY A 48 10.44 -24.56 -10.23
N SER A 49 10.64 -25.18 -9.08
CA SER A 49 10.70 -24.47 -7.79
C SER A 49 11.87 -23.50 -7.62
N ASN A 50 12.85 -23.51 -8.51
CA ASN A 50 13.95 -22.56 -8.52
C ASN A 50 13.67 -21.35 -9.43
N GLY A 51 12.53 -21.36 -10.16
CA GLY A 51 12.04 -20.22 -10.96
C GLY A 51 11.17 -19.30 -10.14
N VAL A 52 11.16 -18.02 -10.50
CA VAL A 52 10.25 -17.01 -9.94
C VAL A 52 9.89 -15.99 -11.01
N VAL A 53 8.62 -15.59 -11.03
CA VAL A 53 8.12 -14.49 -11.87
C VAL A 53 7.87 -13.28 -11.01
N VAL A 54 8.39 -12.13 -11.44
CA VAL A 54 8.19 -10.82 -10.79
C VAL A 54 7.69 -9.83 -11.83
N SER A 55 6.69 -9.03 -11.47
CA SER A 55 6.12 -8.02 -12.36
C SER A 55 5.92 -6.69 -11.64
N GLY A 56 6.24 -5.59 -12.32
CA GLY A 56 5.95 -4.23 -11.88
C GLY A 56 4.61 -3.68 -12.38
N ILE A 57 3.76 -4.50 -13.00
CA ILE A 57 2.45 -4.07 -13.50
C ILE A 57 1.53 -3.71 -12.31
N GLN A 58 1.03 -2.47 -12.29
CA GLN A 58 0.15 -1.94 -11.23
C GLN A 58 -1.34 -2.30 -11.51
N ASP A 59 -1.62 -3.58 -11.64
CA ASP A 59 -2.96 -4.11 -11.92
C ASP A 59 -3.21 -5.36 -11.08
N VAL A 60 -4.34 -5.41 -10.37
CA VAL A 60 -4.66 -6.50 -9.43
C VAL A 60 -4.67 -7.85 -10.14
N ASN A 61 -5.35 -7.95 -11.30
CA ASN A 61 -5.45 -9.22 -12.02
C ASN A 61 -4.07 -9.69 -12.52
N ALA A 62 -3.23 -8.76 -13.01
CA ALA A 62 -1.87 -9.08 -13.42
C ALA A 62 -1.03 -9.58 -12.24
N GLN A 63 -1.13 -8.94 -11.07
CA GLN A 63 -0.43 -9.41 -9.87
C GLN A 63 -0.94 -10.77 -9.40
N THR A 64 -2.26 -10.99 -9.41
CA THR A 64 -2.85 -12.31 -9.10
C THR A 64 -2.32 -13.40 -10.03
N THR A 65 -2.25 -13.11 -11.34
CA THR A 65 -1.68 -14.05 -12.33
C THR A 65 -0.20 -14.38 -12.02
N VAL A 66 0.59 -13.39 -11.59
CA VAL A 66 1.98 -13.62 -11.17
C VAL A 66 2.04 -14.54 -9.94
N LEU A 67 1.18 -14.31 -8.96
CA LEU A 67 1.12 -15.16 -7.76
C LEU A 67 0.73 -16.60 -8.12
N GLU A 68 -0.26 -16.80 -8.98
CA GLU A 68 -0.70 -18.11 -9.45
C GLU A 68 0.39 -18.87 -10.22
N ILE A 69 1.17 -18.17 -11.08
CA ILE A 69 2.33 -18.78 -11.75
C ILE A 69 3.36 -19.26 -10.71
N ASN A 70 3.70 -18.43 -9.73
CA ASN A 70 4.70 -18.77 -8.73
C ASN A 70 4.22 -19.91 -7.81
N GLU A 71 2.93 -19.96 -7.52
CA GLU A 71 2.33 -21.06 -6.77
C GLU A 71 2.37 -22.37 -7.59
N PHE A 72 1.99 -22.31 -8.88
CA PHE A 72 2.05 -23.45 -9.78
C PHE A 72 3.47 -24.03 -9.91
N LEU A 73 4.48 -23.16 -10.05
CA LEU A 73 5.89 -23.55 -10.07
C LEU A 73 6.38 -24.05 -8.70
N ARG A 74 5.62 -23.86 -7.63
CA ARG A 74 6.05 -24.08 -6.23
C ARG A 74 7.35 -23.35 -5.94
N SER A 75 7.44 -22.10 -6.39
CA SER A 75 8.64 -21.27 -6.28
C SER A 75 9.10 -21.16 -4.82
N LYS A 76 10.37 -21.46 -4.55
CA LYS A 76 10.98 -21.29 -3.22
C LYS A 76 11.11 -19.84 -2.79
N ALA A 77 11.07 -18.90 -3.76
CA ALA A 77 11.11 -17.46 -3.51
C ALA A 77 9.72 -16.88 -3.19
N PHE A 78 8.65 -17.68 -3.26
CA PHE A 78 7.28 -17.27 -3.01
C PHE A 78 6.71 -17.99 -1.79
N ASP A 79 6.28 -17.22 -0.79
CA ASP A 79 5.61 -17.73 0.41
C ASP A 79 4.16 -17.23 0.45
N PRO A 80 3.18 -18.06 0.00
CA PRO A 80 1.77 -17.66 -0.01
C PRO A 80 1.13 -17.60 1.38
N LYS A 81 1.79 -18.17 2.40
CA LYS A 81 1.25 -18.26 3.77
C LYS A 81 1.55 -17.04 4.61
N THR A 82 2.61 -16.31 4.26
CA THR A 82 3.08 -15.18 5.07
C THR A 82 2.99 -13.88 4.29
N THR A 83 1.91 -13.14 4.50
CA THR A 83 1.63 -11.89 3.78
C THR A 83 2.59 -10.79 4.19
N ILE A 84 3.13 -10.07 3.20
CA ILE A 84 3.90 -8.84 3.41
C ILE A 84 2.92 -7.71 3.73
N LYS A 85 3.18 -6.97 4.81
CA LYS A 85 2.29 -5.91 5.32
C LYS A 85 2.88 -4.50 5.19
N THR A 86 3.80 -4.29 4.28
CA THR A 86 4.45 -2.98 4.07
C THR A 86 3.51 -1.92 3.47
N ARG A 87 2.41 -2.34 2.85
CA ARG A 87 1.38 -1.46 2.29
C ARG A 87 0.00 -2.04 2.58
N GLN A 88 -0.79 -1.32 3.37
CA GLN A 88 -2.13 -1.75 3.80
C GLN A 88 -3.20 -0.70 3.47
N GLY A 89 -2.92 0.20 2.53
CA GLY A 89 -3.86 1.26 2.15
C GLY A 89 -5.12 0.70 1.45
N ASN A 90 -6.26 1.32 1.73
CA ASN A 90 -7.53 1.04 1.06
C ASN A 90 -8.10 2.32 0.43
N ASN A 91 -7.82 2.52 -0.86
CA ASN A 91 -8.26 3.71 -1.59
C ASN A 91 -9.79 3.83 -1.66
N ASN A 92 -10.52 2.71 -1.74
CA ASN A 92 -11.98 2.73 -1.77
C ASN A 92 -12.55 3.25 -0.44
N ALA A 93 -11.98 2.82 0.68
CA ALA A 93 -12.37 3.34 2.00
C ALA A 93 -12.08 4.84 2.14
N VAL A 94 -10.96 5.33 1.61
CA VAL A 94 -10.64 6.75 1.61
C VAL A 94 -11.63 7.53 0.74
N THR A 95 -11.98 7.03 -0.44
CA THR A 95 -12.99 7.65 -1.32
C THR A 95 -14.36 7.72 -0.61
N GLN A 96 -14.76 6.65 0.06
CA GLN A 96 -16.01 6.63 0.83
C GLN A 96 -15.96 7.60 2.01
N LEU A 97 -14.84 7.67 2.73
CA LEU A 97 -14.64 8.64 3.82
C LEU A 97 -14.84 10.07 3.33
N VAL A 98 -14.26 10.46 2.20
CA VAL A 98 -14.42 11.80 1.62
C VAL A 98 -15.89 12.09 1.29
N ALA A 99 -16.60 11.10 0.73
CA ALA A 99 -18.04 11.25 0.44
C ALA A 99 -18.87 11.43 1.73
N ASP A 100 -18.57 10.67 2.77
CA ASP A 100 -19.26 10.75 4.07
C ASP A 100 -18.96 12.08 4.80
N MET A 101 -17.72 12.57 4.72
CA MET A 101 -17.34 13.90 5.22
C MET A 101 -18.13 15.00 4.51
N LYS A 102 -18.22 14.97 3.18
CA LYS A 102 -19.01 15.93 2.39
C LYS A 102 -20.50 15.89 2.73
N ALA A 103 -21.01 14.71 3.07
CA ALA A 103 -22.40 14.52 3.50
C ALA A 103 -22.64 14.92 4.98
N GLY A 104 -21.61 15.39 5.72
CA GLY A 104 -21.73 15.78 7.12
C GLY A 104 -21.95 14.60 8.09
N LYS A 105 -21.55 13.39 7.70
CA LYS A 105 -21.73 12.17 8.51
C LYS A 105 -20.52 11.90 9.44
N VAL A 106 -19.44 12.65 9.29
CA VAL A 106 -18.21 12.49 10.06
C VAL A 106 -18.11 13.59 11.10
N GLY A 107 -18.34 13.29 12.37
CA GLY A 107 -18.26 14.26 13.46
C GLY A 107 -16.81 14.61 13.84
N ALA A 108 -15.90 13.66 13.77
CA ALA A 108 -14.50 13.89 14.10
C ALA A 108 -13.56 13.17 13.13
N ILE A 109 -12.41 13.81 12.79
CA ILE A 109 -11.34 13.20 12.04
C ILE A 109 -10.00 13.44 12.73
N ILE A 110 -9.24 12.36 12.90
CA ILE A 110 -7.89 12.39 13.46
C ILE A 110 -6.95 11.82 12.39
N MET A 111 -5.95 12.58 12.01
CA MET A 111 -4.99 12.22 10.97
C MET A 111 -3.59 12.17 11.55
N ASN A 112 -2.84 11.13 11.25
CA ASN A 112 -1.46 10.96 11.72
C ASN A 112 -0.50 10.72 10.56
N GLY A 113 0.41 11.67 10.33
CA GLY A 113 1.48 11.55 9.33
C GLY A 113 1.00 11.49 7.87
N VAL A 114 -0.19 12.01 7.57
CA VAL A 114 -0.79 12.01 6.23
C VAL A 114 -1.17 13.41 5.78
N ASN A 115 -1.03 13.66 4.47
CA ASN A 115 -1.39 14.94 3.85
C ASN A 115 -2.37 14.72 2.69
N PRO A 116 -3.65 14.39 2.98
CA PRO A 116 -4.64 14.09 1.94
C PRO A 116 -4.94 15.28 1.01
N MET A 117 -4.79 16.52 1.46
CA MET A 117 -4.99 17.69 0.59
C MET A 117 -3.90 17.84 -0.48
N TYR A 118 -2.76 17.19 -0.30
CA TYR A 118 -1.70 17.11 -1.30
C TYR A 118 -1.76 15.81 -2.11
N THR A 119 -2.08 14.68 -1.48
CA THR A 119 -1.94 13.36 -2.08
C THR A 119 -3.18 12.84 -2.79
N LEU A 120 -4.38 13.35 -2.45
CA LEU A 120 -5.62 12.91 -3.08
C LEU A 120 -5.88 13.64 -4.40
N PRO A 121 -6.34 12.94 -5.45
CA PRO A 121 -6.70 13.58 -6.72
C PRO A 121 -7.90 14.54 -6.59
N ASN A 122 -8.75 14.33 -5.58
CA ASN A 122 -9.93 15.14 -5.26
C ASN A 122 -9.75 15.95 -3.96
N ALA A 123 -8.61 16.60 -3.80
CA ALA A 123 -8.26 17.38 -2.62
C ALA A 123 -9.30 18.46 -2.25
N SER A 124 -9.98 19.07 -3.25
CA SER A 124 -11.06 20.03 -3.04
C SER A 124 -12.26 19.42 -2.32
N ASP A 125 -12.62 18.18 -2.67
CA ASP A 125 -13.71 17.46 -2.01
C ASP A 125 -13.36 17.13 -0.57
N PHE A 126 -12.11 16.74 -0.32
CA PHE A 126 -11.62 16.53 1.02
C PHE A 126 -11.67 17.80 1.86
N LYS A 127 -11.24 18.94 1.30
CA LYS A 127 -11.31 20.26 1.97
C LYS A 127 -12.74 20.64 2.32
N GLU A 128 -13.67 20.48 1.38
CA GLU A 128 -15.10 20.71 1.62
C GLU A 128 -15.64 19.85 2.75
N GLY A 129 -15.31 18.53 2.73
CA GLY A 129 -15.69 17.60 3.78
C GLY A 129 -15.09 17.97 5.15
N LEU A 130 -13.81 18.37 5.16
CA LEU A 130 -13.13 18.78 6.38
C LEU A 130 -13.80 19.99 7.05
N SER A 131 -14.29 20.95 6.26
CA SER A 131 -15.01 22.12 6.78
C SER A 131 -16.36 21.80 7.42
N LYS A 132 -16.92 20.62 7.16
CA LYS A 132 -18.19 20.14 7.75
C LYS A 132 -17.98 19.24 8.96
N THR A 133 -16.74 18.89 9.26
CA THR A 133 -16.38 18.02 10.38
C THR A 133 -16.26 18.87 11.66
N GLU A 134 -16.93 18.45 12.74
CA GLU A 134 -16.97 19.20 14.00
C GLU A 134 -15.61 19.27 14.70
N LEU A 135 -14.82 18.19 14.60
CA LEU A 135 -13.47 18.11 15.18
C LEU A 135 -12.49 17.58 14.14
N SER A 136 -11.43 18.34 13.89
CA SER A 136 -10.33 17.89 13.04
C SER A 136 -8.97 18.10 13.71
N VAL A 137 -8.19 17.01 13.83
CA VAL A 137 -6.86 17.01 14.44
C VAL A 137 -5.86 16.39 13.47
N ALA A 138 -4.78 17.10 13.20
CA ALA A 138 -3.66 16.59 12.42
C ALA A 138 -2.42 16.41 13.30
N PHE A 139 -1.88 15.19 13.38
CA PHE A 139 -0.56 14.92 13.94
C PHE A 139 0.46 15.06 12.82
N SER A 140 1.28 16.08 12.87
CA SER A 140 2.23 16.41 11.82
C SER A 140 3.52 16.99 12.39
N MET A 141 4.65 16.70 11.73
CA MET A 141 5.96 17.28 12.09
C MET A 141 6.13 18.71 11.58
N LYS A 142 5.30 19.16 10.65
CA LYS A 142 5.31 20.48 10.05
C LYS A 142 3.91 20.89 9.62
N GLN A 143 3.72 22.19 9.46
CA GLN A 143 2.51 22.69 8.81
C GLN A 143 2.55 22.33 7.32
N ASP A 144 1.50 21.70 6.84
CA ASP A 144 1.29 21.31 5.46
C ASP A 144 -0.13 21.71 5.00
N GLU A 145 -0.50 21.38 3.77
CA GLU A 145 -1.78 21.74 3.16
C GLU A 145 -2.98 21.20 3.93
N THR A 146 -2.85 20.04 4.56
CA THR A 146 -3.92 19.43 5.36
C THR A 146 -3.96 20.02 6.76
N SER A 147 -2.83 20.02 7.45
CA SER A 147 -2.78 20.43 8.85
C SER A 147 -3.19 21.90 9.06
N THR A 148 -2.83 22.78 8.11
CA THR A 148 -3.25 24.19 8.16
C THR A 148 -4.76 24.43 8.00
N ASN A 149 -5.51 23.45 7.54
CA ASN A 149 -6.96 23.48 7.42
C ASN A 149 -7.68 22.71 8.55
N CYS A 150 -6.94 22.11 9.49
CA CYS A 150 -7.50 21.47 10.67
C CYS A 150 -7.68 22.48 11.81
N GLN A 151 -8.60 22.17 12.72
CA GLN A 151 -8.81 22.98 13.93
C GLN A 151 -7.63 22.87 14.90
N TYR A 152 -7.02 21.70 14.97
CA TYR A 152 -5.88 21.44 15.86
C TYR A 152 -4.74 20.77 15.09
N ILE A 153 -3.53 21.24 15.39
CA ILE A 153 -2.28 20.61 14.95
C ILE A 153 -1.56 20.11 16.19
N ALA A 154 -1.39 18.81 16.31
CA ALA A 154 -0.59 18.18 17.34
C ALA A 154 0.83 17.95 16.79
N ALA A 155 1.83 18.53 17.42
CA ALA A 155 3.21 18.38 17.02
C ALA A 155 3.68 16.94 17.25
N ALA A 156 3.98 16.23 16.14
CA ALA A 156 4.46 14.86 16.17
C ALA A 156 6.01 14.82 16.19
N PRO A 157 6.62 13.88 16.94
CA PRO A 157 8.05 13.69 16.93
C PRO A 157 8.52 13.06 15.61
N HIS A 158 9.81 13.22 15.32
CA HIS A 158 10.46 12.48 14.26
C HIS A 158 10.62 11.01 14.66
N TYR A 159 10.68 10.07 13.70
CA TYR A 159 10.83 8.63 14.00
C TYR A 159 12.13 8.30 14.77
N LEU A 160 13.18 9.13 14.64
CA LEU A 160 14.40 8.99 15.44
C LEU A 160 14.23 9.39 16.91
N GLU A 161 13.15 10.07 17.25
CA GLU A 161 12.83 10.59 18.59
C GLU A 161 11.78 9.73 19.31
N SER A 162 11.24 8.71 18.62
CA SER A 162 10.05 8.00 19.08
C SER A 162 10.24 6.49 19.08
N TRP A 163 9.56 5.82 19.99
CA TRP A 163 9.37 4.38 19.94
C TRP A 163 8.39 4.01 18.84
N GLY A 164 8.57 2.84 18.27
CA GLY A 164 7.67 2.31 17.28
C GLY A 164 7.77 0.80 17.17
N ASP A 165 6.80 0.23 16.49
CA ASP A 165 6.78 -1.16 16.07
C ASP A 165 6.29 -1.24 14.63
N VAL A 166 6.65 -2.30 13.96
CA VAL A 166 6.20 -2.57 12.59
C VAL A 166 6.07 -4.06 12.36
N GLU A 167 4.95 -4.46 11.83
CA GLU A 167 4.72 -5.80 11.31
C GLU A 167 4.98 -5.79 9.80
N LEU A 168 6.23 -6.01 9.40
CA LEU A 168 6.62 -6.01 7.98
C LEU A 168 6.07 -7.23 7.24
N LYS A 169 5.92 -8.33 7.94
CA LYS A 169 5.46 -9.61 7.44
C LYS A 169 4.58 -10.24 8.51
N SER A 170 3.51 -10.92 8.14
CA SER A 170 2.56 -11.50 9.10
C SER A 170 3.26 -12.32 10.19
N GLY A 171 3.04 -11.95 11.44
CA GLY A 171 3.66 -12.56 12.62
C GLY A 171 5.12 -12.14 12.90
N HIS A 172 5.71 -11.23 12.10
CA HIS A 172 7.07 -10.72 12.30
C HIS A 172 7.04 -9.27 12.73
N TYR A 173 7.21 -9.03 14.00
CA TYR A 173 7.24 -7.69 14.61
C TYR A 173 8.68 -7.23 14.82
N SER A 174 8.97 -6.02 14.43
CA SER A 174 10.24 -5.35 14.67
C SER A 174 9.98 -4.11 15.51
N MET A 175 10.82 -3.91 16.54
CA MET A 175 10.76 -2.75 17.41
C MET A 175 11.74 -1.68 16.92
N MET A 176 11.31 -0.43 16.98
CA MET A 176 12.15 0.74 16.75
C MET A 176 12.27 1.51 18.06
N GLN A 177 13.51 1.77 18.49
CA GLN A 177 13.76 2.62 19.64
C GLN A 177 14.27 3.98 19.20
N PRO A 178 14.02 5.06 19.96
CA PRO A 178 14.54 6.38 19.66
C PRO A 178 16.07 6.38 19.67
N THR A 179 16.65 7.05 18.70
CA THR A 179 18.11 7.25 18.58
C THR A 179 18.54 8.53 19.27
N ILE A 180 17.65 9.53 19.32
CA ILE A 180 17.86 10.83 19.95
C ILE A 180 16.71 11.18 20.88
N ARG A 181 16.93 12.12 21.78
CA ARG A 181 15.86 12.70 22.60
C ARG A 181 14.99 13.61 21.72
N PRO A 182 13.70 13.79 22.08
CA PRO A 182 12.87 14.80 21.42
C PRO A 182 13.55 16.17 21.44
N LEU A 183 13.60 16.82 20.27
CA LEU A 183 14.20 18.16 20.11
C LEU A 183 13.21 19.27 20.46
N PHE A 184 11.90 18.95 20.41
CA PHE A 184 10.82 19.88 20.66
C PHE A 184 9.79 19.25 21.61
N ASP A 185 8.87 20.07 22.14
CA ASP A 185 7.74 19.58 22.94
C ASP A 185 6.71 18.87 22.04
N THR A 186 7.01 17.63 21.75
CA THR A 186 6.20 16.75 20.90
C THR A 186 5.75 15.54 21.68
N LYS A 187 4.61 14.94 21.28
CA LYS A 187 4.12 13.67 21.85
C LYS A 187 3.78 12.70 20.74
N GLN A 188 4.11 11.44 20.98
CA GLN A 188 3.72 10.37 20.05
C GLN A 188 2.19 10.22 19.98
N PHE A 189 1.70 9.89 18.81
CA PHE A 189 0.28 9.67 18.56
C PHE A 189 -0.33 8.68 19.57
N GLN A 190 0.36 7.57 19.83
CA GLN A 190 -0.08 6.53 20.76
C GLN A 190 -0.18 7.06 22.21
N GLU A 191 0.77 7.86 22.66
CA GLU A 191 0.76 8.47 23.99
C GLU A 191 -0.43 9.42 24.17
N VAL A 192 -0.72 10.20 23.12
CA VAL A 192 -1.88 11.12 23.14
C VAL A 192 -3.19 10.35 23.19
N LEU A 193 -3.32 9.29 22.38
CA LEU A 193 -4.51 8.44 22.41
C LEU A 193 -4.70 7.76 23.77
N MET A 194 -3.64 7.26 24.40
CA MET A 194 -3.70 6.69 25.76
C MET A 194 -4.14 7.74 26.78
N GLY A 195 -3.62 8.97 26.66
CA GLY A 195 -4.04 10.08 27.53
C GLY A 195 -5.53 10.41 27.37
N TRP A 196 -6.05 10.41 26.16
CA TRP A 196 -7.47 10.70 25.89
C TRP A 196 -8.41 9.59 26.40
N THR A 197 -7.93 8.36 26.45
CA THR A 197 -8.73 7.22 26.97
C THR A 197 -8.57 6.99 28.48
N ASN A 198 -7.89 7.89 29.20
CA ASN A 198 -7.53 7.74 30.63
C ASN A 198 -6.74 6.44 30.95
N ASN A 199 -6.19 5.79 29.93
CA ASN A 199 -5.28 4.67 30.07
C ASN A 199 -3.84 5.21 30.17
N SER A 200 -3.51 5.82 31.33
CA SER A 200 -2.11 6.06 31.66
C SER A 200 -1.46 4.71 31.93
N GLY A 201 -0.91 4.11 30.92
CA GLY A 201 -0.02 2.96 31.08
C GLY A 201 1.13 3.34 32.01
N SER A 202 1.22 2.69 33.13
CA SER A 202 2.33 2.75 34.08
C SER A 202 3.60 2.18 33.46
#